data_0ce403ffafcb6f7141e487d9cc167cbb
#
_entry.id   0ce403ffafcb6f7141e487d9cc167cbb
#
_cell.length_a   1.000
_cell.length_b   1.000
_cell.length_c   1.000
_cell.angle_alpha   90.00
_cell.angle_beta   90.00
_cell.angle_gamma   90.00
#
_symmetry.space_group_name_H-M   'P 1'
#
loop_
_entity.id
_entity.type
_entity.pdbx_description
1 polymer ?
#
loop_
_entity_poly.entity_id
_entity_poly.type
_entity_poly.pdbx_seq_one_letter_code
_entity_poly.pdbx_strand_id
1 'polypeptide(L)'
;MFTDLASSSASVPAATAEGTPISTIIRQRLQDAGQRFHANDNIAAFLNPHELEQLLDEVAEKMQGVLDSLVIDTVNDHNTQDTARRVAKMYVKEVFKGRYTHAPALTEFPNAEYLNELMIVGPITVRSACSHHLCPVIGKLWVGVLPNKQSNVIGLSKYAR
;
A
#
# COMPACT_ATOMS: atom_id res chain seq x y z
N MET A 1 21.95 32.80 6.22
CA MET A 1 22.53 31.97 7.28
C MET A 1 21.65 30.71 7.29
N PHE A 2 22.00 29.74 6.44
CA PHE A 2 21.24 28.48 6.28
C PHE A 2 21.87 27.46 7.24
N THR A 3 21.08 26.93 8.15
CA THR A 3 21.48 25.85 9.05
C THR A 3 21.15 24.51 8.39
N ASP A 4 22.21 23.73 8.13
CA ASP A 4 22.15 22.33 7.71
C ASP A 4 21.32 21.48 8.69
N LEU A 5 20.30 20.84 8.16
CA LEU A 5 19.60 19.74 8.84
C LEU A 5 20.27 18.43 8.42
N ALA A 6 21.15 17.96 9.27
CA ALA A 6 21.80 16.67 9.16
C ALA A 6 20.76 15.54 9.09
N SER A 7 20.81 14.76 8.01
CA SER A 7 20.06 13.52 7.85
C SER A 7 20.63 12.47 8.81
N SER A 8 19.93 12.22 9.91
CA SER A 8 20.18 11.08 10.78
C SER A 8 19.66 9.81 10.11
N SER A 9 20.58 9.06 9.50
CA SER A 9 20.30 7.68 9.07
C SER A 9 20.26 6.78 10.31
N ALA A 10 19.06 6.52 10.82
CA ALA A 10 18.87 5.49 11.83
C ALA A 10 19.14 4.12 11.21
N SER A 11 20.25 3.50 11.59
CA SER A 11 20.56 2.11 11.28
C SER A 11 19.58 1.19 12.02
N VAL A 12 18.77 0.45 11.25
CA VAL A 12 17.86 -0.57 11.76
C VAL A 12 18.69 -1.78 12.23
N PRO A 13 18.56 -2.26 13.47
CA PRO A 13 19.26 -3.46 13.91
C PRO A 13 18.72 -4.69 13.20
N ALA A 14 19.61 -5.41 12.52
CA ALA A 14 19.34 -6.72 11.96
C ALA A 14 19.53 -7.78 13.06
N ALA A 15 18.41 -8.31 13.57
CA ALA A 15 18.42 -9.61 14.26
C ALA A 15 17.01 -10.22 14.11
N THR A 16 16.82 -11.08 13.12
CA THR A 16 15.66 -11.96 13.05
C THR A 16 15.86 -13.11 14.05
N ALA A 17 15.09 -13.10 15.12
CA ALA A 17 14.91 -14.29 15.95
C ALA A 17 14.22 -15.35 15.07
N GLU A 18 14.86 -16.52 14.89
CA GLU A 18 14.26 -17.65 14.16
C GLU A 18 12.90 -18.00 14.79
N GLY A 19 11.84 -17.96 13.98
CA GLY A 19 10.47 -18.32 14.38
C GLY A 19 9.48 -17.19 14.61
N THR A 20 9.89 -15.92 14.64
CA THR A 20 8.93 -14.81 14.81
C THR A 20 8.28 -14.41 13.47
N PRO A 21 6.93 -14.38 13.36
CA PRO A 21 6.25 -13.96 12.14
C PRO A 21 6.70 -12.57 11.67
N ILE A 22 6.92 -12.41 10.36
CA ILE A 22 7.38 -11.13 9.80
C ILE A 22 6.42 -9.98 10.10
N SER A 23 5.12 -10.24 10.12
CA SER A 23 4.11 -9.25 10.49
C SER A 23 4.31 -8.71 11.92
N THR A 24 4.76 -9.55 12.85
CA THR A 24 5.06 -9.16 14.23
C THR A 24 6.28 -8.23 14.27
N ILE A 25 7.33 -8.55 13.52
CA ILE A 25 8.55 -7.73 13.44
C ILE A 25 8.21 -6.35 12.86
N ILE A 26 7.44 -6.31 11.77
CA ILE A 26 7.02 -5.04 11.15
C ILE A 26 6.14 -4.22 12.10
N ARG A 27 5.20 -4.86 12.81
CA ARG A 27 4.35 -4.19 13.81
C ARG A 27 5.17 -3.57 14.94
N GLN A 28 6.16 -4.31 15.47
CA GLN A 28 7.02 -3.79 16.52
C GLN A 28 7.79 -2.56 16.03
N ARG A 29 8.38 -2.62 14.84
CA ARG A 29 9.08 -1.48 14.22
C ARG A 29 8.20 -0.24 14.08
N LEU A 30 6.94 -0.41 13.67
CA LEU A 30 5.96 0.68 13.57
C LEU A 30 5.62 1.25 14.95
N GLN A 31 5.43 0.40 15.95
CA GLN A 31 5.13 0.81 17.33
C GLN A 31 6.29 1.57 17.95
N ASP A 32 7.52 1.07 17.81
CA ASP A 32 8.72 1.72 18.32
C ASP A 32 8.95 3.10 17.70
N ALA A 33 8.53 3.27 16.44
CA ALA A 33 8.58 4.55 15.75
C ALA A 33 7.37 5.47 16.05
N GLY A 34 6.43 5.04 16.88
CA GLY A 34 5.18 5.78 17.13
C GLY A 34 4.32 5.97 15.87
N GLN A 35 4.54 5.11 14.85
CA GLN A 35 3.85 5.23 13.57
C GLN A 35 2.48 4.55 13.63
N ARG A 36 1.46 5.29 13.21
CA ARG A 36 0.12 4.73 12.99
C ARG A 36 0.13 3.77 11.79
N PHE A 37 -0.60 2.66 11.90
CA PHE A 37 -0.70 1.65 10.84
C PHE A 37 -2.14 1.13 10.64
N HIS A 38 -3.10 2.05 10.58
CA HIS A 38 -4.48 1.72 10.22
C HIS A 38 -4.56 1.19 8.79
N ALA A 39 -5.72 0.64 8.38
CA ALA A 39 -5.88 -0.05 7.09
C ALA A 39 -5.44 0.80 5.87
N ASN A 40 -5.67 2.10 5.92
CA ASN A 40 -5.36 3.03 4.81
C ASN A 40 -3.99 3.73 4.94
N ASP A 41 -3.20 3.43 5.99
CA ASP A 41 -1.90 4.06 6.16
C ASP A 41 -0.85 3.37 5.28
N ASN A 42 0.03 4.16 4.67
CA ASN A 42 1.19 3.64 3.97
C ASN A 42 2.30 3.32 4.98
N ILE A 43 2.87 2.13 4.89
CA ILE A 43 3.94 1.64 5.77
C ILE A 43 5.22 1.27 5.02
N ALA A 44 5.33 1.67 3.75
CA ALA A 44 6.45 1.28 2.88
C ALA A 44 7.83 1.66 3.43
N ALA A 45 7.93 2.78 4.15
CA ALA A 45 9.18 3.22 4.78
C ALA A 45 9.68 2.30 5.91
N PHE A 46 8.82 1.40 6.40
CA PHE A 46 9.09 0.47 7.48
C PHE A 46 9.28 -0.97 7.01
N LEU A 47 9.32 -1.19 5.69
CA LEU A 47 9.53 -2.49 5.07
C LEU A 47 10.93 -2.56 4.46
N ASN A 48 11.64 -3.66 4.74
CA ASN A 48 12.88 -3.99 4.04
C ASN A 48 12.58 -4.71 2.70
N PRO A 49 13.50 -4.71 1.73
CA PRO A 49 13.24 -5.21 0.38
C PRO A 49 12.68 -6.64 0.27
N HIS A 50 13.06 -7.53 1.20
CA HIS A 50 12.63 -8.95 1.17
C HIS A 50 11.40 -9.24 2.06
N GLU A 51 11.01 -8.29 2.92
CA GLU A 51 9.94 -8.53 3.89
C GLU A 51 8.56 -8.62 3.24
N LEU A 52 8.37 -8.02 2.07
CA LEU A 52 7.08 -8.11 1.36
C LEU A 52 6.79 -9.53 0.87
N GLU A 53 7.81 -10.28 0.41
CA GLU A 53 7.62 -11.68 0.01
C GLU A 53 7.40 -12.56 1.24
N GLN A 54 8.12 -12.33 2.33
CA GLN A 54 7.90 -13.04 3.60
C GLN A 54 6.49 -12.76 4.15
N LEU A 55 6.01 -11.51 4.04
CA LEU A 55 4.64 -11.16 4.43
C LEU A 55 3.60 -11.87 3.55
N LEU A 56 3.88 -12.00 2.24
CA LEU A 56 3.02 -12.74 1.33
C LEU A 56 2.95 -14.22 1.73
N ASP A 57 4.08 -14.84 2.04
CA ASP A 57 4.14 -16.24 2.46
C ASP A 57 3.41 -16.44 3.81
N GLU A 58 3.58 -15.54 4.77
CA GLU A 58 2.83 -15.56 6.04
C GLU A 58 1.31 -15.41 5.81
N VAL A 59 0.89 -14.48 4.93
CA VAL A 59 -0.53 -14.32 4.60
C VAL A 59 -1.09 -15.56 3.91
N ALA A 60 -0.31 -16.22 3.02
CA ALA A 60 -0.73 -17.45 2.36
C ALA A 60 -0.94 -18.58 3.35
N GLU A 61 -0.03 -18.75 4.32
CA GLU A 61 -0.17 -19.75 5.39
C GLU A 61 -1.46 -19.53 6.22
N LYS A 62 -1.69 -18.28 6.65
CA LYS A 62 -2.89 -17.94 7.41
C LYS A 62 -4.18 -18.10 6.59
N MET A 63 -4.12 -17.81 5.28
CA MET A 63 -5.25 -18.01 4.38
C MET A 63 -5.54 -19.50 4.17
N GLN A 64 -4.50 -20.35 4.12
CA GLN A 64 -4.70 -21.81 4.13
C GLN A 64 -5.47 -22.25 5.37
N GLY A 65 -5.08 -21.75 6.55
CA GLY A 65 -5.82 -22.05 7.78
C GLY A 65 -7.29 -21.60 7.76
N VAL A 66 -7.59 -20.49 7.06
CA VAL A 66 -8.99 -20.08 6.84
C VAL A 66 -9.75 -21.07 5.97
N LEU A 67 -9.15 -21.51 4.86
CA LEU A 67 -9.74 -22.50 3.96
C LEU A 67 -9.98 -23.84 4.68
N ASP A 68 -9.02 -24.29 5.46
CA ASP A 68 -9.12 -25.51 6.29
C ASP A 68 -10.29 -25.39 7.30
N SER A 69 -10.43 -24.23 7.95
CA SER A 69 -11.51 -23.94 8.89
C SER A 69 -12.90 -23.88 8.22
N LEU A 70 -12.94 -23.52 6.94
CA LEU A 70 -14.15 -23.56 6.11
C LEU A 70 -14.44 -24.98 5.57
N VAL A 71 -13.61 -25.97 5.93
CA VAL A 71 -13.72 -27.38 5.49
C VAL A 71 -13.63 -27.51 3.97
N ILE A 72 -12.75 -26.73 3.33
CA ILE A 72 -12.48 -26.78 1.90
C ILE A 72 -11.31 -27.73 1.65
N ASP A 73 -11.52 -28.75 0.81
CA ASP A 73 -10.47 -29.68 0.42
C ASP A 73 -9.52 -29.06 -0.62
N THR A 74 -8.46 -28.45 -0.12
CA THR A 74 -7.43 -27.82 -0.98
C THR A 74 -6.39 -28.85 -1.50
N VAL A 75 -6.47 -30.11 -1.13
CA VAL A 75 -5.55 -31.16 -1.57
C VAL A 75 -6.06 -31.84 -2.82
N ASN A 76 -7.33 -32.25 -2.82
CA ASN A 76 -7.91 -33.05 -3.91
C ASN A 76 -8.74 -32.21 -4.90
N ASP A 77 -9.20 -31.02 -4.51
CA ASP A 77 -9.89 -30.10 -5.41
C ASP A 77 -8.89 -29.23 -6.19
N HIS A 78 -8.67 -29.56 -7.47
CA HIS A 78 -7.78 -28.83 -8.37
C HIS A 78 -8.12 -27.35 -8.52
N ASN A 79 -9.34 -26.89 -8.22
CA ASN A 79 -9.73 -25.48 -8.28
C ASN A 79 -9.16 -24.69 -7.11
N THR A 80 -8.97 -25.35 -5.95
CA THR A 80 -8.62 -24.68 -4.69
C THR A 80 -7.19 -24.91 -4.21
N GLN A 81 -6.42 -25.82 -4.86
CA GLN A 81 -5.04 -26.16 -4.47
C GLN A 81 -4.14 -24.95 -4.23
N ASP A 82 -4.20 -23.92 -5.11
CA ASP A 82 -3.37 -22.70 -4.99
C ASP A 82 -4.14 -21.48 -4.43
N THR A 83 -5.36 -21.65 -3.95
CA THR A 83 -6.24 -20.53 -3.59
C THR A 83 -5.62 -19.67 -2.50
N ALA A 84 -5.04 -20.26 -1.47
CA ALA A 84 -4.39 -19.53 -0.38
C ALA A 84 -3.32 -18.56 -0.90
N ARG A 85 -2.43 -19.03 -1.78
CA ARG A 85 -1.36 -18.22 -2.35
C ARG A 85 -1.87 -17.18 -3.36
N ARG A 86 -2.88 -17.51 -4.17
CA ARG A 86 -3.52 -16.56 -5.10
C ARG A 86 -4.17 -15.41 -4.35
N VAL A 87 -4.90 -15.71 -3.27
CA VAL A 87 -5.55 -14.70 -2.42
C VAL A 87 -4.51 -13.84 -1.72
N ALA A 88 -3.46 -14.43 -1.15
CA ALA A 88 -2.37 -13.68 -0.54
C ALA A 88 -1.71 -12.73 -1.54
N LYS A 89 -1.41 -13.19 -2.75
CA LYS A 89 -0.83 -12.37 -3.82
C LYS A 89 -1.77 -11.22 -4.22
N MET A 90 -3.05 -11.49 -4.38
CA MET A 90 -4.06 -10.46 -4.68
C MET A 90 -4.06 -9.37 -3.61
N TYR A 91 -4.14 -9.74 -2.33
CA TYR A 91 -4.16 -8.76 -1.24
C TYR A 91 -2.85 -7.98 -1.14
N VAL A 92 -1.71 -8.65 -1.07
CA VAL A 92 -0.42 -8.00 -0.81
C VAL A 92 0.05 -7.18 -2.02
N LYS A 93 -0.07 -7.71 -3.26
CA LYS A 93 0.53 -7.09 -4.44
C LYS A 93 -0.43 -6.25 -5.29
N GLU A 94 -1.74 -6.39 -5.11
CA GLU A 94 -2.72 -5.67 -5.91
C GLU A 94 -3.59 -4.74 -5.06
N VAL A 95 -4.40 -5.31 -4.17
CA VAL A 95 -5.41 -4.59 -3.39
C VAL A 95 -4.78 -3.62 -2.39
N PHE A 96 -3.80 -4.07 -1.62
CA PHE A 96 -3.08 -3.26 -0.63
C PHE A 96 -1.72 -2.75 -1.14
N LYS A 97 -1.47 -2.79 -2.44
CA LYS A 97 -0.20 -2.33 -3.03
C LYS A 97 0.20 -0.94 -2.54
N GLY A 98 -0.73 0.01 -2.49
CA GLY A 98 -0.48 1.37 -2.04
C GLY A 98 -0.05 1.48 -0.57
N ARG A 99 -0.31 0.45 0.24
CA ARG A 99 0.14 0.35 1.63
C ARG A 99 1.63 0.03 1.74
N TYR A 100 2.15 -0.77 0.80
CA TYR A 100 3.49 -1.38 0.84
C TYR A 100 4.46 -0.77 -0.15
N THR A 101 4.03 0.17 -0.99
CA THR A 101 4.89 0.85 -1.95
C THR A 101 4.97 2.34 -1.67
N HIS A 102 6.15 2.92 -1.87
CA HIS A 102 6.32 4.36 -1.72
C HIS A 102 5.39 5.11 -2.68
N ALA A 103 4.84 6.22 -2.19
CA ALA A 103 4.08 7.12 -3.04
C ALA A 103 4.95 7.61 -4.20
N PRO A 104 4.42 7.71 -5.42
CA PRO A 104 5.18 8.26 -6.54
C PRO A 104 5.55 9.71 -6.27
N ALA A 105 6.74 10.12 -6.71
CA ALA A 105 7.15 11.52 -6.63
C ALA A 105 6.16 12.40 -7.39
N LEU A 106 5.70 13.47 -6.74
CA LEU A 106 4.86 14.47 -7.36
C LEU A 106 5.76 15.53 -8.03
N THR A 107 5.41 15.92 -9.25
CA THR A 107 6.02 17.05 -9.94
C THR A 107 4.98 18.16 -9.96
N GLU A 108 5.32 19.27 -9.33
CA GLU A 108 4.51 20.47 -9.29
C GLU A 108 5.02 21.49 -10.31
N PHE A 109 4.10 22.24 -10.87
CA PHE A 109 4.37 23.32 -11.81
C PHE A 109 3.66 24.59 -11.33
N PRO A 110 4.28 25.77 -11.44
CA PRO A 110 3.57 27.02 -11.22
C PRO A 110 2.35 27.12 -12.15
N ASN A 111 1.25 27.65 -11.65
CA ASN A 111 0.09 27.96 -12.49
C ASN A 111 0.35 29.22 -13.32
N ALA A 112 1.29 29.15 -14.28
CA ALA A 112 1.76 30.28 -15.09
C ALA A 112 0.65 30.88 -15.97
N GLU A 113 -0.31 30.06 -16.40
CA GLU A 113 -1.44 30.48 -17.22
C GLU A 113 -2.62 31.02 -16.39
N TYR A 114 -2.43 31.14 -15.08
CA TYR A 114 -3.48 31.61 -14.15
C TYR A 114 -4.82 30.87 -14.28
N LEU A 115 -4.76 29.56 -14.52
CA LEU A 115 -5.93 28.72 -14.60
C LEU A 115 -6.78 28.87 -13.34
N ASN A 116 -8.07 29.15 -13.52
CA ASN A 116 -9.03 29.33 -12.44
C ASN A 116 -10.37 28.66 -12.74
N GLU A 117 -10.37 27.74 -13.72
CA GLU A 117 -11.53 26.96 -14.11
C GLU A 117 -11.48 25.56 -13.52
N LEU A 118 -12.66 24.96 -13.36
CA LEU A 118 -12.76 23.58 -12.90
C LEU A 118 -12.27 22.63 -13.99
N MET A 119 -11.16 21.95 -13.70
CA MET A 119 -10.65 20.86 -14.55
C MET A 119 -11.15 19.52 -14.00
N ILE A 120 -11.64 18.64 -14.89
CA ILE A 120 -12.06 17.28 -14.52
C ILE A 120 -11.08 16.29 -15.11
N VAL A 121 -10.46 15.49 -14.23
CA VAL A 121 -9.53 14.42 -14.62
C VAL A 121 -10.21 13.08 -14.39
N GLY A 122 -10.34 12.27 -15.43
CA GLY A 122 -10.96 10.96 -15.35
C GLY A 122 -11.35 10.42 -16.75
N PRO A 123 -11.84 9.19 -16.81
CA PRO A 123 -12.06 8.24 -15.71
C PRO A 123 -10.76 7.59 -15.22
N ILE A 124 -10.55 7.58 -13.91
CA ILE A 124 -9.43 6.88 -13.26
C ILE A 124 -9.96 5.54 -12.75
N THR A 125 -9.29 4.44 -13.07
CA THR A 125 -9.68 3.13 -12.55
C THR A 125 -9.22 2.99 -11.10
N VAL A 126 -10.15 2.74 -10.20
CA VAL A 126 -9.89 2.50 -8.78
C VAL A 126 -10.00 1.01 -8.50
N ARG A 127 -9.01 0.46 -7.80
CA ARG A 127 -9.03 -0.88 -7.22
C ARG A 127 -8.67 -0.74 -5.75
N SER A 128 -9.54 -1.19 -4.88
CA SER A 128 -9.39 -1.06 -3.43
C SER A 128 -10.02 -2.26 -2.73
N ALA A 129 -9.95 -2.30 -1.41
CA ALA A 129 -10.71 -3.25 -0.60
C ALA A 129 -11.51 -2.51 0.45
N CYS A 130 -12.71 -2.99 0.69
CA CYS A 130 -13.52 -2.55 1.82
C CYS A 130 -12.83 -2.99 3.12
N SER A 131 -12.53 -2.05 4.01
CA SER A 131 -11.86 -2.33 5.29
C SER A 131 -12.70 -3.20 6.24
N HIS A 132 -14.01 -3.28 6.04
CA HIS A 132 -14.92 -4.05 6.91
C HIS A 132 -14.95 -5.52 6.55
N HIS A 133 -15.00 -5.86 5.25
CA HIS A 133 -15.19 -7.24 4.79
C HIS A 133 -14.03 -7.74 3.91
N LEU A 134 -13.03 -6.89 3.64
CA LEU A 134 -11.90 -7.14 2.75
C LEU A 134 -12.32 -7.51 1.31
N CYS A 135 -13.58 -7.26 0.94
CA CYS A 135 -14.05 -7.49 -0.41
C CYS A 135 -13.45 -6.47 -1.36
N PRO A 136 -12.99 -6.89 -2.56
CA PRO A 136 -12.51 -5.98 -3.58
C PRO A 136 -13.57 -4.96 -4.01
N VAL A 137 -13.14 -3.70 -4.13
CA VAL A 137 -13.93 -2.59 -4.68
C VAL A 137 -13.29 -2.17 -5.99
N ILE A 138 -14.06 -2.19 -7.07
CA ILE A 138 -13.61 -1.77 -8.40
C ILE A 138 -14.55 -0.66 -8.89
N GLY A 139 -13.99 0.43 -9.37
CA GLY A 139 -14.78 1.55 -9.82
C GLY A 139 -14.04 2.51 -10.76
N LYS A 140 -14.74 3.58 -11.10
CA LYS A 140 -14.22 4.73 -11.83
C LYS A 140 -14.36 5.97 -10.96
N LEU A 141 -13.33 6.81 -10.99
CA LEU A 141 -13.27 8.06 -10.25
C LEU A 141 -13.03 9.21 -11.23
N TRP A 142 -13.69 10.32 -10.99
CA TRP A 142 -13.39 11.62 -11.61
C TRP A 142 -12.99 12.59 -10.51
N VAL A 143 -11.89 13.30 -10.72
CA VAL A 143 -11.36 14.29 -9.78
C VAL A 143 -11.58 15.67 -10.36
N GLY A 144 -12.33 16.51 -9.65
CA GLY A 144 -12.44 17.92 -9.97
C GLY A 144 -11.31 18.71 -9.30
N VAL A 145 -10.55 19.47 -10.08
CA VAL A 145 -9.44 20.32 -9.60
C VAL A 145 -9.78 21.75 -9.96
N LEU A 146 -9.87 22.61 -8.95
CA LEU A 146 -10.07 24.04 -9.13
C LEU A 146 -8.83 24.79 -8.62
N PRO A 147 -7.87 25.12 -9.51
CA PRO A 147 -6.70 25.89 -9.12
C PRO A 147 -7.05 27.35 -8.89
N ASN A 148 -6.21 28.07 -8.20
CA ASN A 148 -6.25 29.51 -8.09
C ASN A 148 -4.95 30.14 -8.64
N LYS A 149 -4.90 31.46 -8.75
CA LYS A 149 -3.75 32.18 -9.33
C LYS A 149 -2.41 31.96 -8.60
N GLN A 150 -2.45 31.47 -7.37
CA GLN A 150 -1.27 31.29 -6.51
C GLN A 150 -0.96 29.81 -6.27
N SER A 151 -1.81 28.87 -6.73
CA SER A 151 -1.60 27.44 -6.56
C SER A 151 -0.59 26.89 -7.53
N ASN A 152 0.10 25.82 -7.13
CA ASN A 152 0.77 24.95 -8.06
C ASN A 152 -0.25 23.97 -8.66
N VAL A 153 0.06 23.46 -9.84
CA VAL A 153 -0.67 22.37 -10.50
C VAL A 153 0.23 21.15 -10.60
N ILE A 154 -0.33 19.97 -10.56
CA ILE A 154 0.41 18.72 -10.71
C ILE A 154 0.17 18.11 -12.09
N GLY A 155 1.16 17.37 -12.60
CA GLY A 155 1.02 16.70 -13.90
C GLY A 155 -0.17 15.73 -13.91
N LEU A 156 -0.97 15.75 -14.99
CA LEU A 156 -2.20 14.96 -15.12
C LEU A 156 -1.98 13.46 -14.88
N SER A 157 -0.83 12.91 -15.28
CA SER A 157 -0.47 11.50 -15.04
C SER A 157 -0.34 11.13 -13.57
N LYS A 158 -0.25 12.11 -12.66
CA LYS A 158 -0.10 11.88 -11.22
C LYS A 158 -1.43 11.60 -10.54
N TYR A 159 -2.54 12.03 -11.12
CA TYR A 159 -3.88 11.74 -10.58
C TYR A 159 -4.27 10.27 -10.73
N ALA A 160 -3.64 9.53 -11.66
CA ALA A 160 -3.96 8.12 -11.95
C ALA A 160 -3.02 7.11 -11.25
N ARG A 161 -2.12 7.60 -10.41
CA ARG A 161 -1.12 6.78 -9.70
C ARG A 161 -1.34 6.87 -8.20
#